data_35cfddcb86599687af047d69ad1af9c2
#
_entry.id   35cfddcb86599687af047d69ad1af9c2
#
_cell.length_a   1.000
_cell.length_b   1.000
_cell.length_c   1.000
_cell.angle_alpha   90.00
_cell.angle_beta   90.00
_cell.angle_gamma   90.00
#
_symmetry.space_group_name_H-M   'P 1'
#
loop_
_entity.id
_entity.type
_entity.pdbx_description
1 polymer ?
#
loop_
_entity_poly.entity_id
_entity_poly.type
_entity_poly.pdbx_seq_one_letter_code
_entity_poly.pdbx_strand_id
1 'polypeptide(L)'
;MNYQLSTLDYIVFLVYFILILSYGYYIYKKRHTKEQDSKAFFLAEGSLTWWAIGASLIASNISAEQFIGMSGNGYFVGIAVSAYEWIAALGLVIIAVWFMPIYLKNKIYTMPQFLQMRYNETVSLIMAIFWLFLYVFVNLTSILYLGATAINGLLPGQNHLHEIIVCLAIFAVFITLGGMKVIGYTDVIQVAVLLIGGGVAVYLSLVAVDEVVNQGNSAISGLGALMKEAPDHFHMIFDK
;
A
#
# COMPACT_ATOMS: atom_id res chain seq x y z
N MET A 1 23.34 15.73 -6.66
CA MET A 1 22.49 15.95 -7.85
C MET A 1 21.16 16.49 -7.36
N ASN A 2 20.76 17.71 -7.76
CA ASN A 2 19.43 18.23 -7.46
C ASN A 2 18.46 17.62 -8.47
N TYR A 3 17.85 16.51 -8.12
CA TYR A 3 16.76 15.94 -8.91
C TYR A 3 15.51 16.81 -8.71
N GLN A 4 15.21 17.65 -9.67
CA GLN A 4 13.96 18.42 -9.70
C GLN A 4 13.02 17.73 -10.67
N LEU A 5 11.74 17.60 -10.27
CA LEU A 5 10.70 17.09 -11.14
C LEU A 5 10.60 17.97 -12.40
N SER A 6 10.55 17.34 -13.56
CA SER A 6 10.29 18.03 -14.82
C SER A 6 8.80 18.41 -14.93
N THR A 7 8.48 19.35 -15.81
CA THR A 7 7.08 19.68 -16.11
C THR A 7 6.26 18.47 -16.54
N LEU A 8 6.90 17.51 -17.19
CA LEU A 8 6.27 16.28 -17.66
C LEU A 8 5.87 15.38 -16.49
N ASP A 9 6.66 15.33 -15.42
CA ASP A 9 6.36 14.55 -14.22
C ASP A 9 5.12 15.09 -13.51
N TYR A 10 4.98 16.42 -13.40
CA TYR A 10 3.77 17.06 -12.87
C TYR A 10 2.52 16.75 -13.71
N ILE A 11 2.65 16.74 -15.04
CA ILE A 11 1.55 16.41 -15.93
C ILE A 11 1.14 14.95 -15.75
N VAL A 12 2.07 14.02 -15.70
CA VAL A 12 1.80 12.58 -15.49
C VAL A 12 1.09 12.37 -14.15
N PHE A 13 1.58 13.01 -13.09
CA PHE A 13 0.98 12.93 -11.76
C PHE A 13 -0.46 13.46 -11.76
N LEU A 14 -0.68 14.62 -12.36
CA LEU A 14 -2.01 15.25 -12.43
C LEU A 14 -2.99 14.40 -13.27
N VAL A 15 -2.55 13.89 -14.41
CA VAL A 15 -3.36 12.99 -15.27
C VAL A 15 -3.73 11.72 -14.49
N TYR A 16 -2.78 11.10 -13.80
CA TYR A 16 -3.05 9.93 -12.98
C TYR A 16 -4.09 10.22 -11.89
N PHE A 17 -3.97 11.35 -11.20
CA PHE A 17 -4.90 11.77 -10.16
C PHE A 17 -6.32 11.99 -10.70
N ILE A 18 -6.46 12.69 -11.83
CA ILE A 18 -7.73 12.92 -12.50
C ILE A 18 -8.35 11.58 -12.96
N LEU A 19 -7.53 10.65 -13.46
CA LEU A 19 -7.96 9.32 -13.89
C LEU A 19 -8.58 8.53 -12.73
N ILE A 20 -7.88 8.46 -11.59
CA ILE A 20 -8.37 7.75 -10.39
C ILE A 20 -9.67 8.38 -9.86
N LEU A 21 -9.71 9.70 -9.73
CA LEU A 21 -10.91 10.41 -9.27
C LEU A 21 -12.10 10.22 -10.20
N SER A 22 -11.87 10.33 -11.51
CA SER A 22 -12.92 10.15 -12.52
C SER A 22 -13.46 8.73 -12.55
N TYR A 23 -12.56 7.74 -12.44
CA TYR A 23 -12.94 6.34 -12.38
C TYR A 23 -13.69 6.01 -11.08
N GLY A 24 -13.21 6.50 -9.94
CA GLY A 24 -13.90 6.35 -8.66
C GLY A 24 -15.30 6.98 -8.68
N TYR A 25 -15.44 8.19 -9.25
CA TYR A 25 -16.72 8.84 -9.43
C TYR A 25 -17.67 8.05 -10.37
N TYR A 26 -17.14 7.51 -11.46
CA TYR A 26 -17.89 6.65 -12.36
C TYR A 26 -18.45 5.41 -11.65
N ILE A 27 -17.64 4.73 -10.87
CA ILE A 27 -18.05 3.55 -10.07
C ILE A 27 -19.07 3.95 -9.01
N TYR A 28 -18.85 5.07 -8.32
CA TYR A 28 -19.79 5.61 -7.34
C TYR A 28 -21.18 5.86 -7.96
N LYS A 29 -21.22 6.51 -9.15
CA LYS A 29 -22.47 6.80 -9.86
C LYS A 29 -23.19 5.54 -10.36
N LYS A 30 -22.45 4.48 -10.66
CA LYS A 30 -22.99 3.17 -11.11
C LYS A 30 -23.48 2.28 -9.96
N ARG A 31 -23.49 2.77 -8.73
CA ARG A 31 -23.98 2.06 -7.55
C ARG A 31 -25.47 1.79 -7.66
N HIS A 32 -25.86 0.50 -7.57
CA HIS A 32 -27.27 0.09 -7.79
C HIS A 32 -28.15 0.24 -6.54
N THR A 33 -27.56 0.22 -5.36
CA THR A 33 -28.31 0.23 -4.09
C THR A 33 -28.41 1.66 -3.56
N LYS A 34 -29.63 2.18 -3.48
CA LYS A 34 -29.94 3.47 -2.87
C LYS A 34 -29.93 3.44 -1.34
N GLU A 35 -29.97 2.25 -0.74
CA GLU A 35 -29.94 2.08 0.70
C GLU A 35 -28.51 2.12 1.21
N GLN A 36 -28.25 3.03 2.14
CA GLN A 36 -27.02 3.12 2.92
C GLN A 36 -27.00 2.01 3.98
N ASP A 37 -27.11 0.75 3.54
CA ASP A 37 -26.92 -0.39 4.46
C ASP A 37 -25.40 -0.56 4.72
N SER A 38 -25.04 -0.65 6.00
CA SER A 38 -23.67 -0.92 6.43
C SER A 38 -23.06 -2.12 5.74
N LYS A 39 -23.87 -3.15 5.45
CA LYS A 39 -23.43 -4.33 4.70
C LYS A 39 -23.01 -4.01 3.27
N ALA A 40 -23.79 -3.21 2.56
CA ALA A 40 -23.47 -2.79 1.21
C ALA A 40 -22.18 -1.93 1.16
N PHE A 41 -21.97 -1.13 2.19
CA PHE A 41 -20.76 -0.31 2.30
C PHE A 41 -19.50 -1.16 2.49
N PHE A 42 -19.51 -2.11 3.44
CA PHE A 42 -18.33 -2.93 3.79
C PHE A 42 -18.10 -4.12 2.85
N LEU A 43 -19.16 -4.67 2.24
CA LEU A 43 -19.07 -5.85 1.36
C LEU A 43 -19.01 -5.50 -0.13
N ALA A 44 -18.89 -4.23 -0.48
CA ALA A 44 -18.90 -3.77 -1.88
C ALA A 44 -20.09 -4.34 -2.69
N GLU A 45 -21.24 -4.50 -2.06
CA GLU A 45 -22.46 -5.13 -2.63
C GLU A 45 -22.23 -6.55 -3.15
N GLY A 46 -21.16 -7.26 -2.72
CA GLY A 46 -20.76 -8.58 -3.25
C GLY A 46 -20.33 -8.56 -4.72
N SER A 47 -20.03 -7.40 -5.28
CA SER A 47 -19.78 -7.20 -6.72
C SER A 47 -18.29 -7.26 -7.12
N LEU A 48 -17.39 -7.36 -6.16
CA LEU A 48 -15.95 -7.45 -6.46
C LEU A 48 -15.59 -8.84 -7.01
N THR A 49 -14.87 -8.85 -8.11
CA THR A 49 -14.31 -10.07 -8.68
C THR A 49 -13.09 -10.54 -7.87
N TRP A 50 -12.72 -11.82 -7.99
CA TRP A 50 -11.60 -12.40 -7.24
C TRP A 50 -10.27 -11.66 -7.46
N TRP A 51 -9.99 -11.21 -8.69
CA TRP A 51 -8.80 -10.44 -9.01
C TRP A 51 -8.84 -9.02 -8.44
N ALA A 52 -10.03 -8.38 -8.37
CA ALA A 52 -10.18 -7.08 -7.74
C ALA A 52 -10.00 -7.16 -6.22
N ILE A 53 -10.47 -8.25 -5.59
CA ILE A 53 -10.21 -8.53 -4.17
C ILE A 53 -8.71 -8.73 -3.93
N GLY A 54 -8.04 -9.51 -4.78
CA GLY A 54 -6.60 -9.71 -4.70
C GLY A 54 -5.81 -8.41 -4.85
N ALA A 55 -6.15 -7.58 -5.84
CA ALA A 55 -5.55 -6.27 -6.01
C ALA A 55 -5.80 -5.36 -4.80
N SER A 56 -7.02 -5.32 -4.28
CA SER A 56 -7.34 -4.51 -3.10
C SER A 56 -6.58 -4.96 -1.86
N LEU A 57 -6.37 -6.27 -1.67
CA LEU A 57 -5.53 -6.79 -0.60
C LEU A 57 -4.07 -6.34 -0.73
N ILE A 58 -3.52 -6.34 -1.94
CA ILE A 58 -2.16 -5.85 -2.20
C ILE A 58 -2.11 -4.35 -1.91
N ALA A 59 -3.04 -3.56 -2.47
CA ALA A 59 -3.07 -2.11 -2.30
C ALA A 59 -3.23 -1.70 -0.83
N SER A 60 -4.03 -2.44 -0.05
CA SER A 60 -4.24 -2.15 1.38
C SER A 60 -3.03 -2.48 2.26
N ASN A 61 -2.16 -3.38 1.80
CA ASN A 61 -0.92 -3.72 2.52
C ASN A 61 0.26 -2.85 2.14
N ILE A 62 0.30 -2.32 0.90
CA ILE A 62 1.40 -1.48 0.45
C ILE A 62 1.06 -0.01 0.68
N SER A 63 1.79 0.62 1.57
CA SER A 63 1.65 2.03 1.94
C SER A 63 2.97 2.79 1.73
N ALA A 64 2.99 4.07 2.07
CA ALA A 64 4.22 4.86 2.09
C ALA A 64 5.30 4.28 3.03
N GLU A 65 4.90 3.49 4.03
CA GLU A 65 5.83 2.80 4.94
C GLU A 65 6.68 1.77 4.20
N GLN A 66 6.10 0.99 3.27
CA GLN A 66 6.85 0.04 2.48
C GLN A 66 7.81 0.75 1.52
N PHE A 67 7.34 1.81 0.86
CA PHE A 67 8.21 2.53 -0.09
C PHE A 67 9.38 3.24 0.58
N ILE A 68 9.16 3.92 1.70
CA ILE A 68 10.19 4.74 2.36
C ILE A 68 10.85 3.97 3.49
N GLY A 69 10.05 3.39 4.39
CA GLY A 69 10.56 2.68 5.56
C GLY A 69 11.31 1.39 5.19
N MET A 70 10.67 0.52 4.39
CA MET A 70 11.31 -0.75 4.02
C MET A 70 12.45 -0.57 3.03
N SER A 71 12.39 0.40 2.11
CA SER A 71 13.53 0.69 1.22
C SER A 71 14.74 1.22 2.01
N GLY A 72 14.52 2.06 3.02
CA GLY A 72 15.55 2.49 3.95
C GLY A 72 16.14 1.32 4.75
N ASN A 73 15.29 0.46 5.29
CA ASN A 73 15.73 -0.75 5.98
C ASN A 73 16.48 -1.70 5.04
N GLY A 74 16.02 -1.86 3.78
CA GLY A 74 16.71 -2.65 2.76
C GLY A 74 18.13 -2.15 2.47
N TYR A 75 18.35 -0.85 2.54
CA TYR A 75 19.68 -0.26 2.42
C TYR A 75 20.62 -0.69 3.57
N PHE A 76 20.13 -0.80 4.81
CA PHE A 76 20.95 -1.18 5.96
C PHE A 76 21.08 -2.69 6.16
N VAL A 77 20.00 -3.44 5.91
CA VAL A 77 19.87 -4.86 6.29
C VAL A 77 19.83 -5.79 5.06
N GLY A 78 19.68 -5.23 3.87
CA GLY A 78 19.61 -6.01 2.65
C GLY A 78 18.31 -6.79 2.50
N ILE A 79 18.39 -7.93 1.80
CA ILE A 79 17.24 -8.78 1.45
C ILE A 79 16.54 -9.41 2.67
N ALA A 80 17.19 -9.43 3.83
CA ALA A 80 16.62 -9.97 5.07
C ALA A 80 15.32 -9.24 5.47
N VAL A 81 15.16 -7.97 5.08
CA VAL A 81 13.90 -7.22 5.28
C VAL A 81 12.71 -7.90 4.61
N SER A 82 12.92 -8.58 3.48
CA SER A 82 11.84 -9.27 2.77
C SER A 82 11.25 -10.45 3.54
N ALA A 83 11.98 -11.01 4.52
CA ALA A 83 11.48 -12.09 5.37
C ALA A 83 10.20 -11.69 6.12
N TYR A 84 10.05 -10.41 6.48
CA TYR A 84 8.83 -9.89 7.09
C TYR A 84 7.61 -10.09 6.20
N GLU A 85 7.70 -9.74 4.91
CA GLU A 85 6.61 -9.90 3.94
C GLU A 85 6.31 -11.36 3.63
N TRP A 86 7.33 -12.20 3.55
CA TRP A 86 7.15 -13.65 3.32
C TRP A 86 6.39 -14.32 4.46
N ILE A 87 6.71 -13.97 5.70
CA ILE A 87 6.01 -14.49 6.88
C ILE A 87 4.56 -13.97 6.90
N ALA A 88 4.34 -12.69 6.59
CA ALA A 88 3.01 -12.11 6.49
C ALA A 88 2.16 -12.81 5.40
N ALA A 89 2.75 -13.09 4.24
CA ALA A 89 2.07 -13.82 3.16
C ALA A 89 1.64 -15.22 3.58
N LEU A 90 2.48 -15.96 4.29
CA LEU A 90 2.11 -17.27 4.85
C LEU A 90 0.96 -17.15 5.85
N GLY A 91 0.99 -16.15 6.73
CA GLY A 91 -0.11 -15.86 7.64
C GLY A 91 -1.44 -15.59 6.92
N LEU A 92 -1.40 -14.80 5.85
CA LEU A 92 -2.59 -14.51 5.03
C LEU A 92 -3.15 -15.78 4.35
N VAL A 93 -2.29 -16.67 3.85
CA VAL A 93 -2.71 -17.97 3.28
C VAL A 93 -3.41 -18.83 4.34
N ILE A 94 -2.84 -18.91 5.55
CA ILE A 94 -3.46 -19.63 6.67
C ILE A 94 -4.85 -19.06 6.97
N ILE A 95 -4.98 -17.76 7.07
CA ILE A 95 -6.26 -17.09 7.32
C ILE A 95 -7.24 -17.40 6.19
N ALA A 96 -6.82 -17.30 4.94
CA ALA A 96 -7.68 -17.52 3.78
C ALA A 96 -8.22 -18.96 3.73
N VAL A 97 -7.40 -19.96 4.03
CA VAL A 97 -7.75 -21.37 3.90
C VAL A 97 -8.57 -21.87 5.10
N TRP A 98 -8.21 -21.50 6.32
CA TRP A 98 -8.83 -22.06 7.54
C TRP A 98 -9.85 -21.11 8.19
N PHE A 99 -9.55 -19.81 8.28
CA PHE A 99 -10.41 -18.89 9.01
C PHE A 99 -11.52 -18.28 8.16
N MET A 100 -11.24 -17.90 6.91
CA MET A 100 -12.23 -17.26 6.05
C MET A 100 -13.48 -18.12 5.80
N PRO A 101 -13.40 -19.44 5.55
CA PRO A 101 -14.59 -20.28 5.42
C PRO A 101 -15.47 -20.26 6.68
N ILE A 102 -14.84 -20.23 7.87
CA ILE A 102 -15.56 -20.19 9.15
C ILE A 102 -16.26 -18.83 9.31
N TYR A 103 -15.58 -17.73 9.00
CA TYR A 103 -16.14 -16.39 9.09
C TYR A 103 -17.32 -16.21 8.13
N LEU A 104 -17.17 -16.64 6.88
CA LEU A 104 -18.24 -16.56 5.88
C LEU A 104 -19.45 -17.41 6.26
N LYS A 105 -19.25 -18.63 6.76
CA LYS A 105 -20.33 -19.52 7.22
C LYS A 105 -21.11 -18.88 8.38
N ASN A 106 -20.43 -18.22 9.29
CA ASN A 106 -21.04 -17.58 10.47
C ASN A 106 -21.46 -16.12 10.20
N LYS A 107 -21.31 -15.61 8.96
CA LYS A 107 -21.63 -14.25 8.57
C LYS A 107 -20.91 -13.19 9.43
N ILE A 108 -19.67 -13.47 9.78
CA ILE A 108 -18.79 -12.56 10.54
C ILE A 108 -18.06 -11.68 9.53
N TYR A 109 -18.31 -10.38 9.57
CA TYR A 109 -17.76 -9.41 8.61
C TYR A 109 -16.71 -8.48 9.22
N THR A 110 -16.66 -8.41 10.55
CA THR A 110 -15.72 -7.53 11.26
C THR A 110 -15.11 -8.24 12.47
N MET A 111 -13.88 -7.85 12.85
CA MET A 111 -13.23 -8.44 14.02
C MET A 111 -13.98 -8.17 15.35
N PRO A 112 -14.52 -6.97 15.61
CA PRO A 112 -15.36 -6.75 16.78
C PRO A 112 -16.57 -7.70 16.85
N GLN A 113 -17.22 -7.97 15.71
CA GLN A 113 -18.34 -8.93 15.65
C GLN A 113 -17.90 -10.35 16.05
N PHE A 114 -16.71 -10.78 15.57
CA PHE A 114 -16.14 -12.06 16.00
C PHE A 114 -15.91 -12.12 17.50
N LEU A 115 -15.33 -11.07 18.08
CA LEU A 115 -15.04 -10.99 19.50
C LEU A 115 -16.33 -10.97 20.35
N GLN A 116 -17.37 -10.30 19.87
CA GLN A 116 -18.68 -10.30 20.52
C GLN A 116 -19.29 -11.70 20.57
N MET A 117 -19.21 -12.46 19.48
CA MET A 117 -19.72 -13.83 19.40
C MET A 117 -18.89 -14.82 20.24
N ARG A 118 -17.58 -14.62 20.31
CA ARG A 118 -16.66 -15.54 21.00
C ARG A 118 -16.54 -15.28 22.50
N TYR A 119 -16.60 -14.02 22.91
CA TYR A 119 -16.42 -13.58 24.30
C TYR A 119 -17.69 -12.88 24.80
N ASN A 120 -17.72 -11.56 24.68
CA ASN A 120 -18.85 -10.73 25.08
C ASN A 120 -18.77 -9.33 24.46
N GLU A 121 -19.81 -8.52 24.67
CA GLU A 121 -19.92 -7.17 24.12
C GLU A 121 -18.85 -6.22 24.68
N THR A 122 -18.52 -6.36 25.97
CA THR A 122 -17.49 -5.51 26.61
C THR A 122 -16.11 -5.72 26.00
N VAL A 123 -15.69 -6.96 25.75
CA VAL A 123 -14.41 -7.26 25.10
C VAL A 123 -14.40 -6.73 23.67
N SER A 124 -15.50 -6.90 22.94
CA SER A 124 -15.66 -6.36 21.59
C SER A 124 -15.49 -4.85 21.55
N LEU A 125 -16.14 -4.13 22.47
CA LEU A 125 -16.08 -2.68 22.56
C LEU A 125 -14.66 -2.18 22.91
N ILE A 126 -14.03 -2.76 23.93
CA ILE A 126 -12.65 -2.39 24.34
C ILE A 126 -11.69 -2.58 23.17
N MET A 127 -11.76 -3.71 22.48
CA MET A 127 -10.89 -3.99 21.33
C MET A 127 -11.20 -3.07 20.15
N ALA A 128 -12.47 -2.73 19.90
CA ALA A 128 -12.83 -1.79 18.84
C ALA A 128 -12.24 -0.39 19.11
N ILE A 129 -12.34 0.11 20.34
CA ILE A 129 -11.74 1.39 20.75
C ILE A 129 -10.21 1.35 20.62
N PHE A 130 -9.59 0.26 21.09
CA PHE A 130 -8.14 0.09 21.00
C PHE A 130 -7.64 0.09 19.55
N TRP A 131 -8.28 -0.67 18.65
CA TRP A 131 -7.94 -0.69 17.23
C TRP A 131 -8.20 0.66 16.56
N LEU A 132 -9.31 1.33 16.89
CA LEU A 132 -9.59 2.66 16.35
C LEU A 132 -8.49 3.66 16.74
N PHE A 133 -8.05 3.62 18.00
CA PHE A 133 -6.94 4.43 18.48
C PHE A 133 -5.65 4.16 17.71
N LEU A 134 -5.28 2.88 17.55
CA LEU A 134 -4.08 2.50 16.79
C LEU A 134 -4.16 2.94 15.32
N TYR A 135 -5.30 2.73 14.66
CA TYR A 135 -5.44 3.11 13.26
C TYR A 135 -5.38 4.62 13.05
N VAL A 136 -5.97 5.41 13.94
CA VAL A 136 -6.00 6.88 13.79
C VAL A 136 -4.66 7.49 14.19
N PHE A 137 -4.15 7.17 15.37
CA PHE A 137 -2.99 7.87 15.95
C PHE A 137 -1.64 7.27 15.51
N VAL A 138 -1.59 6.02 15.14
CA VAL A 138 -0.35 5.37 14.70
C VAL A 138 -0.34 5.21 13.18
N ASN A 139 -1.20 4.37 12.62
CA ASN A 139 -1.17 4.03 11.20
C ASN A 139 -1.44 5.22 10.27
N LEU A 140 -2.56 5.92 10.47
CA LEU A 140 -2.93 7.03 9.60
C LEU A 140 -1.91 8.17 9.68
N THR A 141 -1.44 8.47 10.88
CA THR A 141 -0.41 9.50 11.11
C THR A 141 0.90 9.13 10.42
N SER A 142 1.35 7.88 10.58
CA SER A 142 2.58 7.38 9.94
C SER A 142 2.48 7.43 8.42
N ILE A 143 1.40 6.92 7.84
CA ILE A 143 1.19 6.88 6.38
C ILE A 143 1.13 8.30 5.80
N LEU A 144 0.39 9.21 6.42
CA LEU A 144 0.29 10.60 5.95
C LEU A 144 1.63 11.33 6.04
N TYR A 145 2.35 11.15 7.16
CA TYR A 145 3.66 11.78 7.37
C TYR A 145 4.70 11.27 6.37
N LEU A 146 4.85 9.95 6.23
CA LEU A 146 5.81 9.35 5.30
C LEU A 146 5.46 9.65 3.84
N GLY A 147 4.18 9.59 3.48
CA GLY A 147 3.71 9.97 2.15
C GLY A 147 4.00 11.43 1.83
N ALA A 148 3.72 12.32 2.78
CA ALA A 148 4.02 13.74 2.61
C ALA A 148 5.52 14.01 2.56
N THR A 149 6.33 13.29 3.33
CA THR A 149 7.80 13.41 3.31
C THR A 149 8.37 13.00 1.96
N ALA A 150 7.85 11.92 1.37
CA ALA A 150 8.24 11.48 0.03
C ALA A 150 7.95 12.55 -1.03
N ILE A 151 6.73 13.08 -1.03
CA ILE A 151 6.31 14.10 -1.98
C ILE A 151 7.14 15.39 -1.77
N ASN A 152 7.30 15.81 -0.52
CA ASN A 152 8.07 17.00 -0.18
C ASN A 152 9.53 16.88 -0.62
N GLY A 153 10.13 15.69 -0.54
CA GLY A 153 11.50 15.45 -1.01
C GLY A 153 11.68 15.56 -2.53
N LEU A 154 10.59 15.43 -3.30
CA LEU A 154 10.58 15.57 -4.75
C LEU A 154 10.28 17.01 -5.21
N LEU A 155 9.69 17.83 -4.34
CA LEU A 155 9.34 19.22 -4.68
C LEU A 155 10.51 20.15 -4.47
N PRO A 156 10.83 21.02 -5.45
CA PRO A 156 11.88 22.04 -5.30
C PRO A 156 11.41 23.16 -4.37
N GLY A 157 12.28 23.62 -3.46
CA GLY A 157 12.04 24.84 -2.71
C GLY A 157 11.80 24.64 -1.22
N GLN A 158 10.84 25.36 -0.66
CA GLN A 158 10.56 25.37 0.78
C GLN A 158 9.86 24.09 1.25
N ASN A 159 9.88 23.87 2.56
CA ASN A 159 9.20 22.73 3.19
C ASN A 159 7.68 22.93 3.19
N HIS A 160 6.98 22.22 2.33
CA HIS A 160 5.51 22.22 2.21
C HIS A 160 4.86 21.02 2.90
N LEU A 161 5.56 20.40 3.86
CA LEU A 161 5.13 19.16 4.50
C LEU A 161 3.69 19.21 5.06
N HIS A 162 3.34 20.32 5.71
CA HIS A 162 2.03 20.48 6.35
C HIS A 162 0.90 20.61 5.31
N GLU A 163 1.13 21.38 4.24
CA GLU A 163 0.15 21.53 3.16
C GLU A 163 -0.09 20.21 2.45
N ILE A 164 0.96 19.43 2.23
CA ILE A 164 0.86 18.11 1.61
C ILE A 164 0.09 17.14 2.50
N ILE A 165 0.35 17.11 3.82
CA ILE A 165 -0.39 16.27 4.77
C ILE A 165 -1.89 16.60 4.72
N VAL A 166 -2.25 17.89 4.74
CA VAL A 166 -3.66 18.31 4.68
C VAL A 166 -4.28 17.91 3.35
N CYS A 167 -3.58 18.09 2.23
CA CYS A 167 -4.06 17.68 0.91
C CYS A 167 -4.30 16.17 0.84
N LEU A 168 -3.37 15.35 1.33
CA LEU A 168 -3.50 13.89 1.38
C LEU A 168 -4.66 13.45 2.29
N ALA A 169 -4.84 14.10 3.44
CA ALA A 169 -5.94 13.81 4.34
C ALA A 169 -7.30 14.11 3.71
N ILE A 170 -7.45 15.25 3.04
CA ILE A 170 -8.66 15.61 2.29
C ILE A 170 -8.94 14.56 1.21
N PHE A 171 -7.91 14.17 0.45
CA PHE A 171 -8.04 13.16 -0.59
C PHE A 171 -8.48 11.80 -0.02
N ALA A 172 -7.91 11.36 1.10
CA ALA A 172 -8.29 10.13 1.78
C ALA A 172 -9.77 10.13 2.20
N VAL A 173 -10.27 11.26 2.71
CA VAL A 173 -11.69 11.41 3.06
C VAL A 173 -12.57 11.25 1.82
N PHE A 174 -12.24 11.90 0.70
CA PHE A 174 -13.03 11.79 -0.54
C PHE A 174 -13.10 10.34 -1.05
N ILE A 175 -12.00 9.62 -1.05
CA ILE A 175 -11.96 8.21 -1.48
C ILE A 175 -12.82 7.33 -0.54
N THR A 176 -12.71 7.55 0.77
CA THR A 176 -13.45 6.77 1.78
C THR A 176 -14.96 6.94 1.63
N LEU A 177 -15.44 8.12 1.27
CA LEU A 177 -16.88 8.36 1.01
C LEU A 177 -17.44 7.49 -0.11
N GLY A 178 -16.61 7.03 -1.03
CA GLY A 178 -17.00 6.12 -2.10
C GLY A 178 -17.37 4.71 -1.63
N GLY A 179 -16.93 4.30 -0.44
CA GLY A 179 -17.13 2.96 0.13
C GLY A 179 -16.23 1.91 -0.51
N MET A 180 -16.29 0.68 0.01
CA MET A 180 -15.40 -0.44 -0.37
C MET A 180 -15.48 -0.81 -1.86
N LYS A 181 -16.60 -0.57 -2.52
CA LYS A 181 -16.74 -0.85 -3.97
C LYS A 181 -15.86 0.08 -4.80
N VAL A 182 -15.86 1.38 -4.49
CA VAL A 182 -15.01 2.37 -5.17
C VAL A 182 -13.56 2.06 -4.89
N ILE A 183 -13.20 1.84 -3.63
CA ILE A 183 -11.85 1.52 -3.18
C ILE A 183 -11.34 0.28 -3.94
N GLY A 184 -12.06 -0.85 -3.90
CA GLY A 184 -11.62 -2.09 -4.52
C GLY A 184 -11.39 -2.01 -6.03
N TYR A 185 -12.14 -1.18 -6.76
CA TYR A 185 -11.90 -0.99 -8.20
C TYR A 185 -10.79 0.02 -8.49
N THR A 186 -10.62 1.07 -7.69
CA THR A 186 -9.51 2.01 -7.85
C THR A 186 -8.18 1.36 -7.47
N ASP A 187 -8.16 0.46 -6.48
CA ASP A 187 -7.00 -0.31 -6.06
C ASP A 187 -6.39 -1.12 -7.19
N VAL A 188 -7.22 -1.65 -8.09
CA VAL A 188 -6.74 -2.39 -9.28
C VAL A 188 -5.82 -1.53 -10.14
N ILE A 189 -6.20 -0.29 -10.39
CA ILE A 189 -5.39 0.64 -11.18
C ILE A 189 -4.12 0.99 -10.41
N GLN A 190 -4.25 1.26 -9.11
CA GLN A 190 -3.12 1.60 -8.25
C GLN A 190 -2.10 0.47 -8.20
N VAL A 191 -2.53 -0.78 -8.01
CA VAL A 191 -1.64 -1.94 -8.00
C VAL A 191 -0.96 -2.16 -9.34
N ALA A 192 -1.69 -1.98 -10.46
CA ALA A 192 -1.07 -2.09 -11.79
C ALA A 192 0.05 -1.06 -11.97
N VAL A 193 -0.21 0.21 -11.61
CA VAL A 193 0.81 1.28 -11.67
C VAL A 193 1.98 1.00 -10.72
N LEU A 194 1.69 0.49 -9.51
CA LEU A 194 2.69 0.15 -8.52
C LEU A 194 3.61 -0.98 -8.98
N LEU A 195 3.07 -2.05 -9.56
CA LEU A 195 3.86 -3.17 -10.04
C LEU A 195 4.72 -2.77 -11.25
N ILE A 196 4.15 -2.03 -12.20
CA ILE A 196 4.88 -1.55 -13.37
C ILE A 196 5.96 -0.54 -12.94
N GLY A 197 5.58 0.46 -12.15
CA GLY A 197 6.51 1.49 -11.66
C GLY A 197 7.62 0.92 -10.79
N GLY A 198 7.29 0.00 -9.87
CA GLY A 198 8.27 -0.71 -9.05
C GLY A 198 9.24 -1.54 -9.89
N GLY A 199 8.72 -2.28 -10.88
CA GLY A 199 9.56 -3.04 -11.81
C GLY A 199 10.52 -2.16 -12.63
N VAL A 200 10.02 -1.04 -13.13
CA VAL A 200 10.86 -0.05 -13.85
C VAL A 200 11.90 0.56 -12.90
N ALA A 201 11.54 0.91 -11.68
CA ALA A 201 12.47 1.47 -10.70
C ALA A 201 13.60 0.48 -10.36
N VAL A 202 13.27 -0.80 -10.14
CA VAL A 202 14.28 -1.85 -9.92
C VAL A 202 15.20 -2.00 -11.12
N TYR A 203 14.64 -2.06 -12.32
CA TYR A 203 15.43 -2.17 -13.56
C TYR A 203 16.40 -0.99 -13.70
N LEU A 204 15.92 0.24 -13.57
CA LEU A 204 16.75 1.44 -13.69
C LEU A 204 17.81 1.54 -12.59
N SER A 205 17.49 1.12 -11.37
CA SER A 205 18.45 1.09 -10.27
C SER A 205 19.59 0.11 -10.54
N LEU A 206 19.29 -1.07 -11.08
CA LEU A 206 20.30 -2.07 -11.43
C LEU A 206 21.17 -1.60 -12.61
N VAL A 207 20.58 -0.93 -13.60
CA VAL A 207 21.34 -0.31 -14.70
C VAL A 207 22.27 0.78 -14.16
N ALA A 208 21.80 1.63 -13.24
CA ALA A 208 22.63 2.66 -12.64
C ALA A 208 23.81 2.09 -11.83
N VAL A 209 23.63 0.94 -11.15
CA VAL A 209 24.74 0.22 -10.50
C VAL A 209 25.77 -0.25 -11.51
N ASP A 210 25.33 -0.83 -12.64
CA ASP A 210 26.23 -1.29 -13.70
C ASP A 210 27.01 -0.14 -14.34
N GLU A 211 26.37 0.99 -14.54
CA GLU A 211 27.00 2.19 -15.08
C GLU A 211 28.12 2.69 -14.17
N VAL A 212 27.89 2.70 -12.85
CA VAL A 212 28.88 3.17 -11.87
C VAL A 212 30.01 2.18 -11.65
N VAL A 213 29.74 0.87 -11.60
CA VAL A 213 30.71 -0.16 -11.23
C VAL A 213 31.45 -0.69 -12.45
N ASN A 214 30.74 -1.03 -13.51
CA ASN A 214 31.28 -1.72 -14.70
C ASN A 214 31.36 -0.81 -15.95
N GLN A 215 30.87 0.43 -15.87
CA GLN A 215 30.72 1.33 -17.02
C GLN A 215 29.86 0.72 -18.14
N GLY A 216 28.92 -0.16 -17.75
CA GLY A 216 28.00 -0.88 -18.63
C GLY A 216 26.59 -0.29 -18.63
N ASN A 217 25.64 -0.97 -19.26
CA ASN A 217 24.23 -0.58 -19.33
C ASN A 217 23.33 -1.83 -19.28
N SER A 218 23.56 -2.71 -18.32
CA SER A 218 22.82 -3.98 -18.18
C SER A 218 22.36 -4.21 -16.76
N ALA A 219 21.03 -4.40 -16.55
CA ALA A 219 20.49 -4.70 -15.22
C ALA A 219 21.01 -6.02 -14.63
N ILE A 220 21.29 -7.04 -15.48
CA ILE A 220 21.81 -8.33 -15.04
C ILE A 220 23.26 -8.19 -14.54
N SER A 221 24.08 -7.43 -15.28
CA SER A 221 25.45 -7.12 -14.88
C SER A 221 25.47 -6.29 -13.60
N GLY A 222 24.57 -5.30 -13.48
CA GLY A 222 24.41 -4.49 -12.27
C GLY A 222 24.02 -5.31 -11.03
N LEU A 223 23.12 -6.28 -11.19
CA LEU A 223 22.80 -7.22 -10.12
C LEU A 223 24.02 -8.04 -9.71
N GLY A 224 24.80 -8.55 -10.68
CA GLY A 224 26.04 -9.29 -10.42
C GLY A 224 27.10 -8.44 -9.72
N ALA A 225 27.21 -7.15 -10.07
CA ALA A 225 28.09 -6.20 -9.41
C ALA A 225 27.64 -5.96 -7.95
N LEU A 226 26.34 -5.73 -7.74
CA LEU A 226 25.79 -5.52 -6.40
C LEU A 226 26.02 -6.73 -5.48
N MET A 227 25.87 -7.96 -6.00
CA MET A 227 26.14 -9.19 -5.24
C MET A 227 27.60 -9.34 -4.86
N LYS A 228 28.54 -8.80 -5.63
CA LYS A 228 29.96 -8.82 -5.33
C LYS A 228 30.40 -7.75 -4.34
N GLU A 229 29.85 -6.53 -4.50
CA GLU A 229 30.22 -5.37 -3.67
C GLU A 229 29.55 -5.40 -2.29
N ALA A 230 28.36 -5.99 -2.19
CA ALA A 230 27.59 -6.06 -0.95
C ALA A 230 27.06 -7.48 -0.68
N PRO A 231 27.91 -8.51 -0.53
CA PRO A 231 27.47 -9.89 -0.36
C PRO A 231 26.61 -10.08 0.89
N ASP A 232 26.91 -9.37 1.96
CA ASP A 232 26.19 -9.47 3.24
C ASP A 232 24.72 -9.04 3.13
N HIS A 233 24.39 -8.20 2.13
CA HIS A 233 23.02 -7.77 1.89
C HIS A 233 22.14 -8.83 1.20
N PHE A 234 22.71 -9.93 0.74
CA PHE A 234 21.99 -11.03 0.09
C PHE A 234 21.71 -12.21 1.01
N HIS A 235 22.05 -12.12 2.28
CA HIS A 235 21.71 -13.13 3.28
C HIS A 235 20.36 -12.81 3.94
N MET A 236 19.43 -13.80 3.94
CA MET A 236 18.14 -13.67 4.64
C MET A 236 18.26 -13.93 6.15
N ILE A 237 19.31 -14.63 6.56
CA ILE A 237 19.60 -14.98 7.96
C ILE A 237 21.00 -14.48 8.25
N PHE A 238 21.15 -13.70 9.30
CA PHE A 238 22.47 -13.25 9.75
C PHE A 238 23.14 -14.36 10.51
N ASP A 239 24.35 -14.71 10.10
CA ASP A 239 25.26 -15.50 10.93
C ASP A 239 25.71 -14.63 12.11
N LYS A 240 25.68 -15.24 13.32
CA LYS A 240 26.05 -14.57 14.57
C LYS A 240 27.55 -14.31 14.65
#